data_05cdfdaac899d528115dac72905d4b0c
#
_entry.id   05cdfdaac899d528115dac72905d4b0c
#
_cell.length_a   1.000
_cell.length_b   1.000
_cell.length_c   1.000
_cell.angle_alpha   90.00
_cell.angle_beta   90.00
_cell.angle_gamma   90.00
#
_symmetry.space_group_name_H-M   'P 1'
#
loop_
_entity.id
_entity.type
_entity.pdbx_description
1 polymer ?
#
loop_
_entity_poly.entity_id
_entity_poly.type
_entity_poly.pdbx_seq_one_letter_code
_entity_poly.pdbx_strand_id
1 'polypeptide(L)'
;QGPGMDLFHAVEQQIGAQNIMAEDLGYMTESVKKLLADSGFPGIKLLQFAFDSRDGGGTSYFPEDYPPNCVAYVGTHDNDTAVGWTTSAEPEDVKRAYDYLGVTDAADINWVMMRAIWNSRANLTIVLAQDLLGLGSESRMNKPSTVGSNWCWRAVEGCFTDALAAKVRGEMERFGRLDRPDKKV
;
A
#
# COMPACT_ATOMS: atom_id res chain seq x y z
N GLN A 1 12.65 -8.09 25.90
CA GLN A 1 12.27 -6.76 25.43
C GLN A 1 13.40 -6.22 24.56
N GLY A 2 13.07 -5.66 23.37
CA GLY A 2 14.07 -5.08 22.47
C GLY A 2 14.56 -3.71 22.94
N PRO A 3 15.57 -3.12 22.27
CA PRO A 3 16.18 -1.84 22.65
C PRO A 3 15.26 -0.61 22.44
N GLY A 4 14.15 -0.76 21.73
CA GLY A 4 13.22 0.35 21.47
C GLY A 4 13.89 1.52 20.74
N MET A 5 13.68 2.75 21.23
CA MET A 5 14.24 3.98 20.63
C MET A 5 15.76 4.05 20.66
N ASP A 6 16.42 3.33 21.58
CA ASP A 6 17.90 3.33 21.66
C ASP A 6 18.54 2.84 20.37
N LEU A 7 17.90 1.89 19.65
CA LEU A 7 18.36 1.45 18.34
C LEU A 7 18.36 2.61 17.33
N PHE A 8 17.26 3.33 17.24
CA PHE A 8 17.11 4.42 16.27
C PHE A 8 18.04 5.58 16.58
N HIS A 9 18.21 5.92 17.85
CA HIS A 9 19.19 6.93 18.28
C HIS A 9 20.63 6.52 17.92
N ALA A 10 20.99 5.23 18.12
CA ALA A 10 22.31 4.74 17.75
C ALA A 10 22.53 4.78 16.23
N VAL A 11 21.52 4.43 15.42
CA VAL A 11 21.57 4.54 13.96
C VAL A 11 21.78 5.99 13.53
N GLU A 12 20.99 6.91 14.07
CA GLU A 12 21.09 8.33 13.75
C GLU A 12 22.47 8.92 14.12
N GLN A 13 23.01 8.54 15.28
CA GLN A 13 24.35 8.98 15.72
C GLN A 13 25.48 8.46 14.81
N GLN A 14 25.33 7.27 14.23
CA GLN A 14 26.39 6.64 13.43
C GLN A 14 26.34 7.04 11.95
N ILE A 15 25.16 7.18 11.38
CA ILE A 15 24.98 7.38 9.93
C ILE A 15 24.05 8.55 9.58
N GLY A 16 23.66 9.36 10.57
CA GLY A 16 22.74 10.48 10.40
C GLY A 16 21.26 10.05 10.29
N ALA A 17 20.38 11.04 10.16
CA ALA A 17 18.95 10.80 9.99
C ALA A 17 18.66 9.99 8.72
N GLN A 18 17.80 8.97 8.85
CA GLN A 18 17.43 8.06 7.77
C GLN A 18 15.93 8.18 7.45
N ASN A 19 15.58 8.03 6.18
CA ASN A 19 14.19 7.89 5.76
C ASN A 19 13.75 6.44 6.00
N ILE A 20 13.05 6.20 7.10
CA ILE A 20 12.58 4.87 7.51
C ILE A 20 11.06 4.83 7.40
N MET A 21 10.52 3.78 6.79
CA MET A 21 9.11 3.41 6.85
C MET A 21 8.99 2.20 7.78
N ALA A 22 8.07 2.27 8.73
CA ALA A 22 7.83 1.18 9.67
C ALA A 22 6.71 0.28 9.16
N GLU A 23 6.98 -1.01 9.01
CA GLU A 23 5.94 -1.99 8.76
C GLU A 23 5.24 -2.32 10.09
N ASP A 24 4.09 -1.69 10.31
CA ASP A 24 3.24 -1.81 11.50
C ASP A 24 2.02 -2.72 11.23
N LEU A 25 2.24 -3.82 10.55
CA LEU A 25 1.23 -4.80 10.19
C LEU A 25 1.16 -5.95 11.21
N GLY A 26 0.00 -6.61 11.31
CA GLY A 26 -0.24 -7.72 12.23
C GLY A 26 -0.60 -7.29 13.64
N TYR A 27 -0.22 -8.09 14.65
CA TYR A 27 -0.64 -7.87 16.03
C TYR A 27 0.15 -6.72 16.70
N MET A 28 -0.49 -5.57 16.82
CA MET A 28 0.09 -4.35 17.39
C MET A 28 -0.20 -4.23 18.88
N THR A 29 0.81 -4.52 19.73
CA THR A 29 0.72 -4.25 21.18
C THR A 29 0.82 -2.74 21.44
N GLU A 30 0.35 -2.28 22.60
CA GLU A 30 0.44 -0.86 22.98
C GLU A 30 1.90 -0.36 23.03
N SER A 31 2.85 -1.23 23.41
CA SER A 31 4.27 -0.88 23.40
C SER A 31 4.83 -0.68 21.99
N VAL A 32 4.36 -1.44 21.01
CA VAL A 32 4.77 -1.28 19.60
C VAL A 32 4.13 -0.02 19.00
N LYS A 33 2.85 0.23 19.29
CA LYS A 33 2.18 1.48 18.87
C LYS A 33 2.89 2.71 19.44
N LYS A 34 3.27 2.64 20.73
CA LYS A 34 4.04 3.71 21.36
C LYS A 34 5.42 3.89 20.69
N LEU A 35 6.12 2.82 20.40
CA LEU A 35 7.43 2.89 19.73
C LEU A 35 7.31 3.55 18.34
N LEU A 36 6.28 3.19 17.57
CA LEU A 36 6.00 3.82 16.29
C LEU A 36 5.72 5.32 16.44
N ALA A 37 4.89 5.69 17.42
CA ALA A 37 4.60 7.09 17.68
C ALA A 37 5.85 7.88 18.12
N ASP A 38 6.67 7.31 19.02
CA ASP A 38 7.91 7.94 19.52
C ASP A 38 8.96 8.09 18.42
N SER A 39 9.02 7.16 17.46
CA SER A 39 9.98 7.22 16.35
C SER A 39 9.65 8.29 15.32
N GLY A 40 8.38 8.70 15.22
CA GLY A 40 7.90 9.58 14.17
C GLY A 40 7.93 8.99 12.76
N PHE A 41 8.26 7.71 12.60
CA PHE A 41 8.29 7.04 11.29
C PHE A 41 6.89 6.84 10.76
N PRO A 42 6.65 6.99 9.43
CA PRO A 42 5.38 6.65 8.83
C PRO A 42 5.15 5.13 8.93
N GLY A 43 3.97 4.75 9.40
CA GLY A 43 3.47 3.38 9.32
C GLY A 43 2.89 3.06 7.93
N ILE A 44 2.50 1.82 7.70
CA ILE A 44 1.94 1.33 6.44
C ILE A 44 0.43 1.15 6.55
N LYS A 45 -0.30 1.53 5.50
CA LYS A 45 -1.73 1.31 5.34
C LYS A 45 -2.00 0.54 4.06
N LEU A 46 -2.73 -0.59 4.18
CA LEU A 46 -3.08 -1.47 3.06
C LEU A 46 -4.58 -1.45 2.82
N LEU A 47 -5.01 -1.00 1.64
CA LEU A 47 -6.43 -0.93 1.31
C LEU A 47 -7.10 -2.32 1.32
N GLN A 48 -6.41 -3.36 0.85
CA GLN A 48 -6.95 -4.72 0.89
C GLN A 48 -7.34 -5.18 2.29
N PHE A 49 -6.64 -4.72 3.34
CA PHE A 49 -6.94 -5.07 4.74
C PHE A 49 -8.22 -4.41 5.27
N ALA A 50 -8.68 -3.31 4.66
CA ALA A 50 -9.97 -2.71 5.01
C ALA A 50 -11.14 -3.66 4.78
N PHE A 51 -10.98 -4.60 3.88
CA PHE A 51 -12.03 -5.53 3.45
C PHE A 51 -11.88 -6.93 4.02
N ASP A 52 -10.73 -7.28 4.64
CA ASP A 52 -10.46 -8.61 5.17
C ASP A 52 -11.34 -8.90 6.41
N SER A 53 -12.32 -9.78 6.24
CA SER A 53 -13.26 -10.15 7.29
C SER A 53 -12.64 -10.99 8.40
N ARG A 54 -11.51 -11.64 8.16
CA ARG A 54 -10.80 -12.51 9.11
C ARG A 54 -10.18 -11.71 10.25
N ASP A 55 -9.76 -10.48 9.99
CA ASP A 55 -9.18 -9.57 10.99
C ASP A 55 -10.22 -8.63 11.62
N GLY A 56 -11.51 -8.91 11.42
CA GLY A 56 -12.60 -8.08 11.95
C GLY A 56 -12.81 -6.79 11.20
N GLY A 57 -12.23 -6.63 10.00
CA GLY A 57 -12.39 -5.46 9.15
C GLY A 57 -11.99 -4.19 9.88
N GLY A 58 -10.71 -4.01 10.15
CA GLY A 58 -10.23 -2.86 10.95
C GLY A 58 -10.54 -1.54 10.25
N THR A 59 -11.36 -0.71 10.89
CA THR A 59 -11.72 0.63 10.38
C THR A 59 -10.50 1.50 10.06
N SER A 60 -9.37 1.25 10.71
CA SER A 60 -8.12 2.01 10.51
C SER A 60 -7.45 1.81 9.14
N TYR A 61 -7.99 0.92 8.29
CA TYR A 61 -7.47 0.68 6.93
C TYR A 61 -8.32 1.32 5.83
N PHE A 62 -9.40 2.01 6.16
CA PHE A 62 -10.14 2.81 5.19
C PHE A 62 -9.39 4.12 4.89
N PRO A 63 -9.33 4.56 3.62
CA PRO A 63 -8.56 5.73 3.20
C PRO A 63 -8.90 7.03 3.92
N GLU A 64 -10.16 7.23 4.35
CA GLU A 64 -10.61 8.37 5.13
C GLU A 64 -10.00 8.45 6.54
N ASP A 65 -9.61 7.29 7.10
CA ASP A 65 -9.05 7.18 8.46
C ASP A 65 -7.51 7.22 8.47
N TYR A 66 -6.86 7.30 7.30
CA TYR A 66 -5.41 7.33 7.24
C TYR A 66 -4.83 8.57 7.91
N PRO A 67 -3.85 8.44 8.82
CA PRO A 67 -3.10 9.58 9.29
C PRO A 67 -2.24 10.16 8.16
N PRO A 68 -1.95 11.47 8.15
CA PRO A 68 -1.05 12.04 7.14
C PRO A 68 0.33 11.37 7.12
N ASN A 69 0.89 11.07 8.30
CA ASN A 69 2.20 10.40 8.43
C ASN A 69 2.06 8.90 8.25
N CYS A 70 1.69 8.46 7.05
CA CYS A 70 1.70 7.05 6.67
C CYS A 70 2.05 6.88 5.20
N VAL A 71 2.36 5.64 4.83
CA VAL A 71 2.54 5.19 3.44
C VAL A 71 1.36 4.29 3.09
N ALA A 72 0.57 4.68 2.10
CA ALA A 72 -0.60 3.91 1.68
C ALA A 72 -0.31 3.07 0.43
N TYR A 73 -0.77 1.83 0.46
CA TYR A 73 -0.70 0.85 -0.62
C TYR A 73 -2.11 0.31 -0.93
N VAL A 74 -2.32 -0.17 -2.13
CA VAL A 74 -3.43 -1.12 -2.41
C VAL A 74 -3.12 -2.45 -1.73
N GLY A 75 -1.99 -3.02 -2.03
CA GLY A 75 -1.33 -4.16 -1.41
C GLY A 75 0.18 -4.04 -1.59
N THR A 76 0.96 -4.75 -0.77
CA THR A 76 2.42 -4.82 -0.90
C THR A 76 2.84 -6.01 -1.78
N HIS A 77 4.13 -6.25 -1.90
CA HIS A 77 4.68 -7.44 -2.57
C HIS A 77 4.19 -8.77 -1.97
N ASP A 78 3.75 -8.77 -0.70
CA ASP A 78 3.24 -9.95 0.00
C ASP A 78 1.75 -10.22 -0.26
N ASN A 79 1.04 -9.22 -0.76
CA ASN A 79 -0.36 -9.34 -1.12
C ASN A 79 -0.52 -9.80 -2.57
N ASP A 80 -1.74 -10.17 -2.95
CA ASP A 80 -2.06 -10.37 -4.35
C ASP A 80 -2.19 -9.02 -5.07
N THR A 81 -2.06 -9.00 -6.40
CA THR A 81 -2.36 -7.81 -7.19
C THR A 81 -3.82 -7.38 -6.98
N ALA A 82 -4.15 -6.13 -7.26
CA ALA A 82 -5.53 -5.65 -7.11
C ALA A 82 -6.54 -6.49 -7.92
N VAL A 83 -6.17 -6.88 -9.14
CA VAL A 83 -7.01 -7.75 -9.98
C VAL A 83 -7.04 -9.17 -9.42
N GLY A 84 -5.88 -9.75 -9.08
CA GLY A 84 -5.78 -11.11 -8.53
C GLY A 84 -6.54 -11.26 -7.22
N TRP A 85 -6.53 -10.24 -6.37
CA TRP A 85 -7.24 -10.21 -5.09
C TRP A 85 -8.75 -10.44 -5.27
N THR A 86 -9.37 -9.93 -6.34
CA THR A 86 -10.81 -10.13 -6.59
C THR A 86 -11.21 -11.57 -6.84
N THR A 87 -10.26 -12.44 -7.17
CA THR A 87 -10.48 -13.87 -7.41
C THR A 87 -9.91 -14.75 -6.30
N SER A 88 -8.98 -14.24 -5.49
CA SER A 88 -8.31 -14.98 -4.42
C SER A 88 -8.83 -14.67 -3.03
N ALA A 89 -9.49 -13.52 -2.82
CA ALA A 89 -10.12 -13.15 -1.56
C ALA A 89 -11.49 -13.85 -1.37
N GLU A 90 -12.00 -13.79 -0.14
CA GLU A 90 -13.35 -14.28 0.14
C GLU A 90 -14.39 -13.47 -0.65
N PRO A 91 -15.43 -14.11 -1.24
CA PRO A 91 -16.42 -13.40 -2.06
C PRO A 91 -17.11 -12.24 -1.33
N GLU A 92 -17.32 -12.36 -0.02
CA GLU A 92 -17.93 -11.31 0.79
C GLU A 92 -17.01 -10.10 0.96
N ASP A 93 -15.69 -10.32 1.04
CA ASP A 93 -14.69 -9.24 1.12
C ASP A 93 -14.63 -8.48 -0.20
N VAL A 94 -14.65 -9.19 -1.33
CA VAL A 94 -14.72 -8.59 -2.67
C VAL A 94 -15.98 -7.78 -2.82
N LYS A 95 -17.15 -8.34 -2.42
CA LYS A 95 -18.43 -7.62 -2.45
C LYS A 95 -18.37 -6.34 -1.61
N ARG A 96 -17.84 -6.41 -0.40
CA ARG A 96 -17.65 -5.24 0.49
C ARG A 96 -16.77 -4.17 -0.17
N ALA A 97 -15.69 -4.59 -0.82
CA ALA A 97 -14.83 -3.68 -1.56
C ALA A 97 -15.58 -2.99 -2.71
N TYR A 98 -16.35 -3.73 -3.48
CA TYR A 98 -17.14 -3.18 -4.58
C TYR A 98 -18.20 -2.20 -4.09
N ASP A 99 -18.94 -2.57 -3.03
CA ASP A 99 -19.95 -1.69 -2.41
C ASP A 99 -19.32 -0.39 -1.90
N TYR A 100 -18.17 -0.48 -1.20
CA TYR A 100 -17.45 0.68 -0.66
C TYR A 100 -16.88 1.57 -1.78
N LEU A 101 -16.28 0.97 -2.80
CA LEU A 101 -15.63 1.69 -3.90
C LEU A 101 -16.61 2.17 -4.96
N GLY A 102 -17.91 1.79 -4.89
CA GLY A 102 -18.90 2.12 -5.88
C GLY A 102 -18.65 1.45 -7.24
N VAL A 103 -18.05 0.26 -7.24
CA VAL A 103 -17.69 -0.47 -8.45
C VAL A 103 -18.84 -1.39 -8.87
N THR A 104 -19.27 -1.29 -10.13
CA THR A 104 -20.26 -2.18 -10.73
C THR A 104 -19.65 -3.16 -11.74
N ASP A 105 -18.43 -2.88 -12.20
CA ASP A 105 -17.68 -3.69 -13.16
C ASP A 105 -16.25 -3.92 -12.66
N ALA A 106 -15.80 -5.18 -12.66
CA ALA A 106 -14.48 -5.58 -12.23
C ALA A 106 -13.34 -5.10 -13.15
N ALA A 107 -13.66 -4.66 -14.37
CA ALA A 107 -12.66 -4.37 -15.41
C ALA A 107 -11.60 -3.32 -15.02
N ASP A 108 -11.97 -2.36 -14.16
CA ASP A 108 -11.08 -1.26 -13.73
C ASP A 108 -10.77 -1.27 -12.24
N ILE A 109 -10.96 -2.38 -11.54
CA ILE A 109 -10.82 -2.46 -10.06
C ILE A 109 -9.45 -1.97 -9.57
N ASN A 110 -8.36 -2.29 -10.29
CA ASN A 110 -7.02 -1.83 -9.97
C ASN A 110 -6.93 -0.29 -9.96
N TRP A 111 -7.50 0.37 -10.96
CA TRP A 111 -7.53 1.84 -11.05
C TRP A 111 -8.40 2.46 -9.97
N VAL A 112 -9.54 1.83 -9.65
CA VAL A 112 -10.44 2.32 -8.60
C VAL A 112 -9.78 2.20 -7.23
N MET A 113 -9.13 1.08 -6.91
CA MET A 113 -8.37 0.90 -5.68
C MET A 113 -7.20 1.90 -5.56
N MET A 114 -6.42 2.09 -6.64
CA MET A 114 -5.35 3.09 -6.65
C MET A 114 -5.88 4.51 -6.42
N ARG A 115 -7.00 4.88 -7.06
CA ARG A 115 -7.65 6.19 -6.85
C ARG A 115 -8.10 6.38 -5.41
N ALA A 116 -8.59 5.34 -4.74
CA ALA A 116 -8.98 5.43 -3.34
C ALA A 116 -7.80 5.81 -2.44
N ILE A 117 -6.63 5.17 -2.60
CA ILE A 117 -5.45 5.53 -1.82
C ILE A 117 -4.87 6.89 -2.24
N TRP A 118 -4.93 7.27 -3.51
CA TRP A 118 -4.49 8.59 -3.98
C TRP A 118 -5.36 9.73 -3.44
N ASN A 119 -6.65 9.47 -3.22
CA ASN A 119 -7.57 10.43 -2.61
C ASN A 119 -7.43 10.53 -1.08
N SER A 120 -6.64 9.67 -0.45
CA SER A 120 -6.44 9.66 1.00
C SER A 120 -5.55 10.82 1.48
N ARG A 121 -5.45 10.98 2.81
CA ARG A 121 -4.58 11.97 3.46
C ARG A 121 -3.13 11.51 3.58
N ALA A 122 -2.79 10.27 3.21
CA ALA A 122 -1.43 9.74 3.31
C ALA A 122 -0.42 10.63 2.58
N ASN A 123 0.69 10.97 3.24
CA ASN A 123 1.75 11.79 2.64
C ASN A 123 2.41 11.09 1.45
N LEU A 124 2.52 9.76 1.50
CA LEU A 124 3.10 8.94 0.44
C LEU A 124 2.13 7.83 0.04
N THR A 125 2.03 7.57 -1.25
CA THR A 125 1.35 6.39 -1.78
C THR A 125 2.30 5.63 -2.70
N ILE A 126 2.30 4.31 -2.57
CA ILE A 126 3.08 3.43 -3.43
C ILE A 126 2.13 2.47 -4.11
N VAL A 127 2.24 2.32 -5.42
CA VAL A 127 1.45 1.38 -6.21
C VAL A 127 2.36 0.37 -6.89
N LEU A 128 1.90 -0.86 -7.02
CA LEU A 128 2.63 -1.90 -7.69
C LEU A 128 2.59 -1.70 -9.21
N ALA A 129 3.69 -2.01 -9.88
CA ALA A 129 3.73 -2.02 -11.35
C ALA A 129 2.66 -2.96 -11.94
N GLN A 130 2.43 -4.09 -11.29
CA GLN A 130 1.39 -5.05 -11.66
C GLN A 130 -0.02 -4.44 -11.63
N ASP A 131 -0.30 -3.60 -10.63
CA ASP A 131 -1.59 -2.92 -10.51
C ASP A 131 -1.75 -1.84 -11.59
N LEU A 132 -0.69 -1.08 -11.89
CA LEU A 132 -0.71 -0.13 -13.01
C LEU A 132 -1.01 -0.81 -14.35
N LEU A 133 -0.49 -2.03 -14.54
CA LEU A 133 -0.65 -2.84 -15.74
C LEU A 133 -1.94 -3.67 -15.75
N GLY A 134 -2.68 -3.73 -14.65
CA GLY A 134 -3.92 -4.52 -14.54
C GLY A 134 -3.71 -6.03 -14.60
N LEU A 135 -2.59 -6.52 -14.06
CA LEU A 135 -2.21 -7.94 -14.08
C LEU A 135 -2.83 -8.71 -12.92
N GLY A 136 -3.14 -9.99 -13.14
CA GLY A 136 -3.70 -10.89 -12.14
C GLY A 136 -2.66 -11.56 -11.24
N SER A 137 -3.11 -12.60 -10.51
CA SER A 137 -2.30 -13.35 -9.52
C SER A 137 -1.06 -14.01 -10.10
N GLU A 138 -1.03 -14.27 -11.40
CA GLU A 138 0.14 -14.81 -12.11
C GLU A 138 1.37 -13.89 -12.03
N SER A 139 1.12 -12.60 -11.74
CA SER A 139 2.15 -11.57 -11.62
C SER A 139 2.48 -11.21 -10.16
N ARG A 140 1.88 -11.89 -9.19
CA ARG A 140 2.15 -11.68 -7.77
C ARG A 140 3.64 -11.87 -7.47
N MET A 141 4.22 -10.93 -6.72
CA MET A 141 5.65 -10.94 -6.44
C MET A 141 6.04 -12.00 -5.42
N ASN A 142 5.31 -12.07 -4.31
CA ASN A 142 5.60 -12.98 -3.22
C ASN A 142 4.32 -13.56 -2.60
N LYS A 143 4.37 -14.85 -2.25
CA LYS A 143 3.35 -15.51 -1.45
C LYS A 143 3.98 -15.97 -0.14
N PRO A 144 3.71 -15.29 0.98
CA PRO A 144 4.30 -15.62 2.27
C PRO A 144 4.12 -17.09 2.64
N SER A 145 5.07 -17.63 3.39
CA SER A 145 5.09 -19.04 3.84
C SER A 145 5.16 -20.07 2.70
N THR A 146 5.60 -19.67 1.51
CA THR A 146 5.84 -20.59 0.39
C THR A 146 7.28 -20.52 -0.10
N VAL A 147 7.71 -21.59 -0.77
CA VAL A 147 9.00 -21.65 -1.51
C VAL A 147 8.71 -21.81 -3.00
N GLY A 148 9.66 -21.49 -3.85
CA GLY A 148 9.54 -21.68 -5.30
C GLY A 148 9.67 -20.38 -6.08
N SER A 149 8.66 -20.02 -6.88
CA SER A 149 8.72 -18.94 -7.87
C SER A 149 8.50 -17.53 -7.32
N ASN A 150 8.61 -17.29 -5.99
CA ASN A 150 8.57 -15.97 -5.41
C ASN A 150 9.72 -15.08 -5.95
N TRP A 151 9.45 -13.79 -6.11
CA TRP A 151 10.41 -12.77 -6.57
C TRP A 151 10.91 -12.99 -8.01
N CYS A 152 10.16 -13.75 -8.83
CA CYS A 152 10.54 -14.09 -10.20
C CYS A 152 9.86 -13.24 -11.26
N TRP A 153 8.76 -12.57 -10.95
CA TRP A 153 8.04 -11.73 -11.92
C TRP A 153 8.95 -10.62 -12.48
N ARG A 154 8.83 -10.40 -13.78
CA ARG A 154 9.50 -9.31 -14.49
C ARG A 154 8.52 -8.64 -15.44
N ALA A 155 8.58 -7.33 -15.49
CA ALA A 155 7.87 -6.56 -16.51
C ALA A 155 8.40 -6.90 -17.91
N VAL A 156 7.49 -7.09 -18.85
CA VAL A 156 7.88 -7.32 -20.25
C VAL A 156 8.31 -6.01 -20.90
N GLU A 157 9.20 -6.10 -21.88
CA GLU A 157 9.67 -4.92 -22.61
C GLU A 157 8.49 -4.18 -23.27
N GLY A 158 8.47 -2.86 -23.17
CA GLY A 158 7.44 -2.00 -23.77
C GLY A 158 6.11 -1.95 -23.00
N CYS A 159 5.94 -2.62 -21.85
CA CYS A 159 4.70 -2.55 -21.07
C CYS A 159 4.45 -1.17 -20.45
N PHE A 160 5.50 -0.41 -20.16
CA PHE A 160 5.40 0.97 -19.68
C PHE A 160 5.38 1.94 -20.86
N THR A 161 4.19 2.18 -21.39
CA THR A 161 3.98 3.04 -22.55
C THR A 161 3.84 4.51 -22.19
N ASP A 162 4.06 5.41 -23.16
CA ASP A 162 3.78 6.85 -22.98
C ASP A 162 2.31 7.11 -22.65
N ALA A 163 1.39 6.30 -23.18
CA ALA A 163 -0.04 6.39 -22.85
C ALA A 163 -0.30 6.05 -21.37
N LEU A 164 0.35 5.01 -20.84
CA LEU A 164 0.26 4.69 -19.42
C LEU A 164 0.85 5.79 -18.54
N ALA A 165 2.02 6.32 -18.94
CA ALA A 165 2.65 7.43 -18.23
C ALA A 165 1.75 8.68 -18.21
N ALA A 166 1.14 9.02 -19.34
CA ALA A 166 0.20 10.14 -19.44
C ALA A 166 -1.04 9.93 -18.57
N LYS A 167 -1.60 8.68 -18.52
CA LYS A 167 -2.72 8.33 -17.66
C LYS A 167 -2.37 8.49 -16.18
N VAL A 168 -1.22 7.96 -15.74
CA VAL A 168 -0.73 8.11 -14.35
C VAL A 168 -0.55 9.58 -14.01
N ARG A 169 0.08 10.37 -14.89
CA ARG A 169 0.27 11.81 -14.69
C ARG A 169 -1.06 12.52 -14.48
N GLY A 170 -2.05 12.25 -15.34
CA GLY A 170 -3.39 12.86 -15.22
C GLY A 170 -4.08 12.52 -13.89
N GLU A 171 -3.94 11.28 -13.40
CA GLU A 171 -4.47 10.91 -12.08
C GLU A 171 -3.70 11.64 -10.96
N MET A 172 -2.36 11.75 -11.04
CA MET A 172 -1.57 12.48 -10.06
C MET A 172 -1.94 13.97 -10.02
N GLU A 173 -2.21 14.59 -11.17
CA GLU A 173 -2.73 15.96 -11.25
C GLU A 173 -4.10 16.07 -10.58
N ARG A 174 -5.01 15.15 -10.90
CA ARG A 174 -6.37 15.09 -10.36
C ARG A 174 -6.40 15.02 -8.83
N PHE A 175 -5.51 14.22 -8.24
CA PHE A 175 -5.43 14.03 -6.78
C PHE A 175 -4.41 14.95 -6.09
N GLY A 176 -3.82 15.90 -6.82
CA GLY A 176 -2.85 16.87 -6.26
C GLY A 176 -1.58 16.20 -5.72
N ARG A 177 -1.14 15.09 -6.36
CA ARG A 177 0.02 14.29 -5.96
C ARG A 177 1.26 14.50 -6.82
N LEU A 178 1.24 15.44 -7.76
CA LEU A 178 2.47 15.89 -8.41
C LEU A 178 3.33 16.66 -7.41
N ASP A 179 4.66 16.61 -7.62
CA ASP A 179 5.62 17.33 -6.80
C ASP A 179 5.18 18.76 -6.58
N ARG A 180 5.00 19.11 -5.31
CA ARG A 180 4.88 20.50 -4.90
C ARG A 180 6.29 20.93 -4.53
N PRO A 181 6.91 21.84 -5.30
CA PRO A 181 8.31 22.25 -5.07
C PRO A 181 8.57 22.83 -3.67
N ASP A 182 7.51 23.09 -2.90
CA ASP A 182 7.58 23.73 -1.59
C ASP A 182 7.49 22.78 -0.39
N LYS A 183 7.27 21.48 -0.61
CA LYS A 183 7.29 20.50 0.48
C LYS A 183 8.63 19.75 0.47
N LYS A 184 9.59 20.27 1.25
CA LYS A 184 10.70 19.44 1.73
C LYS A 184 10.11 18.36 2.62
N VAL A 185 10.26 17.09 2.23
CA VAL A 185 10.01 15.91 3.07
C VAL A 185 11.05 15.87 4.19
#